data_96393da7febb95e03e46ab22eea73a51
#
_entry.id   96393da7febb95e03e46ab22eea73a51
#
_cell.length_a   1.000
_cell.length_b   1.000
_cell.length_c   1.000
_cell.angle_alpha   90.00
_cell.angle_beta   90.00
_cell.angle_gamma   90.00
#
_symmetry.space_group_name_H-M   'P 1'
#
loop_
_entity.id
_entity.type
_entity.pdbx_description
1 polymer ?
#
loop_
_entity_poly.entity_id
_entity_poly.type
_entity_poly.pdbx_seq_one_letter_code
_entity_poly.pdbx_strand_id
1 'polypeptide(L)'
;DAGASGSRRVLEALQWSASDRAWPYPGAAPLEGTAVAGVDVTPQLITIVLTNGGAQDGTDDYRRLGIQQLVWTAQAAAGLGRVPVTFQLETGAGLLFGRFPASDRYDRPDTADAAAVIAPIWIDQPGTEATVRAGVVHVKGLAAAPEGTLVWSLHRGDGAAPVAQGSTQAEAGAPAQAPYA
;
A
#
# COMPACT_ATOMS: atom_id res chain seq x y z
N ASP A 1 10.98 -8.29 -25.08
CA ASP A 1 9.55 -8.00 -25.14
C ASP A 1 9.16 -7.14 -23.92
N ALA A 2 8.98 -5.82 -24.14
CA ALA A 2 8.83 -4.84 -23.06
C ALA A 2 7.55 -5.07 -22.21
N GLY A 3 6.48 -5.57 -22.82
CA GLY A 3 5.22 -5.85 -22.14
C GLY A 3 5.35 -7.01 -21.14
N ALA A 4 5.95 -8.12 -21.54
CA ALA A 4 6.17 -9.26 -20.66
C ALA A 4 7.07 -8.91 -19.45
N SER A 5 8.04 -8.03 -19.65
CA SER A 5 8.88 -7.50 -18.56
C SER A 5 8.09 -6.59 -17.61
N GLY A 6 7.18 -5.77 -18.14
CA GLY A 6 6.28 -4.91 -17.34
C GLY A 6 5.33 -5.73 -16.49
N SER A 7 4.63 -6.68 -17.08
CA SER A 7 3.67 -7.54 -16.37
C SER A 7 4.33 -8.33 -15.26
N ARG A 8 5.55 -8.87 -15.47
CA ARG A 8 6.30 -9.59 -14.44
C ARG A 8 6.67 -8.68 -13.25
N ARG A 9 7.17 -7.46 -13.51
CA ARG A 9 7.50 -6.51 -12.42
C ARG A 9 6.27 -6.16 -11.57
N VAL A 10 5.14 -5.93 -12.23
CA VAL A 10 3.89 -5.62 -11.52
C VAL A 10 3.43 -6.82 -10.70
N LEU A 11 3.49 -8.03 -11.26
CA LEU A 11 3.13 -9.25 -10.54
C LEU A 11 4.00 -9.45 -9.29
N GLU A 12 5.31 -9.33 -9.41
CA GLU A 12 6.26 -9.46 -8.29
C GLU A 12 5.98 -8.42 -7.20
N ALA A 13 5.76 -7.15 -7.59
CA ALA A 13 5.44 -6.08 -6.65
C ALA A 13 4.11 -6.31 -5.90
N LEU A 14 3.08 -6.78 -6.61
CA LEU A 14 1.78 -7.09 -6.00
C LEU A 14 1.86 -8.29 -5.06
N GLN A 15 2.61 -9.34 -5.42
CA GLN A 15 2.81 -10.51 -4.56
C GLN A 15 3.60 -10.13 -3.31
N TRP A 16 4.60 -9.27 -3.42
CA TRP A 16 5.33 -8.75 -2.27
C TRP A 16 4.42 -7.90 -1.37
N SER A 17 3.69 -6.96 -1.94
CA SER A 17 2.74 -6.12 -1.20
C SER A 17 1.65 -6.92 -0.49
N ALA A 18 1.19 -8.02 -1.10
CA ALA A 18 0.21 -8.91 -0.49
C ALA A 18 0.75 -9.68 0.72
N SER A 19 2.06 -9.95 0.75
CA SER A 19 2.73 -10.64 1.86
C SER A 19 3.15 -9.70 2.99
N ASP A 20 3.08 -8.37 2.78
CA ASP A 20 3.50 -7.38 3.76
C ASP A 20 2.53 -7.36 4.95
N ARG A 21 3.01 -7.86 6.09
CA ARG A 21 2.28 -7.86 7.36
C ARG A 21 2.25 -6.49 8.04
N ALA A 22 3.01 -5.53 7.53
CA ALA A 22 3.08 -4.16 8.04
C ALA A 22 1.96 -3.26 7.48
N TRP A 23 0.85 -3.84 7.04
CA TRP A 23 -0.31 -3.08 6.62
C TRP A 23 -0.75 -2.11 7.73
N PRO A 24 -0.74 -0.79 7.48
CA PRO A 24 -0.90 0.21 8.55
C PRO A 24 -2.33 0.31 9.11
N TYR A 25 -3.27 -0.41 8.56
CA TYR A 25 -4.66 -0.36 8.99
C TYR A 25 -5.02 -1.64 9.75
N PRO A 26 -5.55 -1.52 10.99
CA PRO A 26 -5.98 -2.68 11.77
C PRO A 26 -7.17 -3.36 11.08
N GLY A 27 -7.02 -4.63 10.78
CA GLY A 27 -8.02 -5.46 10.11
C GLY A 27 -7.38 -6.48 9.19
N ALA A 28 -8.18 -7.27 8.50
CA ALA A 28 -7.68 -8.24 7.54
C ALA A 28 -6.90 -7.59 6.40
N ALA A 29 -5.80 -8.19 5.99
CA ALA A 29 -5.10 -7.75 4.79
C ALA A 29 -6.07 -7.76 3.60
N PRO A 30 -6.09 -6.74 2.73
CA PRO A 30 -7.08 -6.63 1.65
C PRO A 30 -7.09 -7.83 0.71
N LEU A 31 -5.99 -8.57 0.65
CA LEU A 31 -5.87 -9.80 -0.13
C LEU A 31 -6.04 -11.08 0.72
N GLU A 32 -6.54 -10.98 1.96
CA GLU A 32 -6.83 -12.18 2.74
C GLU A 32 -7.84 -13.06 2.02
N GLY A 33 -7.49 -14.34 1.86
CA GLY A 33 -8.32 -15.31 1.14
C GLY A 33 -8.29 -15.20 -0.39
N THR A 34 -7.47 -14.32 -0.97
CA THR A 34 -7.22 -14.25 -2.42
C THR A 34 -5.73 -14.13 -2.72
N ALA A 35 -5.37 -14.31 -3.99
CA ALA A 35 -4.01 -14.14 -4.46
C ALA A 35 -4.00 -13.51 -5.85
N VAL A 36 -2.90 -12.87 -6.22
CA VAL A 36 -2.67 -12.38 -7.58
C VAL A 36 -2.20 -13.56 -8.44
N ALA A 37 -3.06 -14.01 -9.34
CA ALA A 37 -2.80 -15.12 -10.24
C ALA A 37 -2.05 -14.67 -11.51
N GLY A 38 -2.24 -13.43 -11.93
CA GLY A 38 -1.58 -12.90 -13.12
C GLY A 38 -1.75 -11.40 -13.29
N VAL A 39 -0.97 -10.84 -14.20
CA VAL A 39 -1.05 -9.43 -14.58
C VAL A 39 -0.80 -9.28 -16.07
N ASP A 40 -1.60 -8.46 -16.73
CA ASP A 40 -1.34 -7.97 -18.07
C ASP A 40 -1.18 -6.44 -18.05
N VAL A 41 -0.12 -5.94 -18.69
CA VAL A 41 0.20 -4.52 -18.75
C VAL A 41 0.26 -4.05 -20.19
N THR A 42 -0.64 -3.14 -20.52
CA THR A 42 -0.64 -2.39 -21.78
C THR A 42 -0.44 -0.90 -21.51
N PRO A 43 -0.11 -0.08 -22.52
CA PRO A 43 -0.02 1.38 -22.33
C PRO A 43 -1.31 2.06 -21.88
N GLN A 44 -2.47 1.40 -22.04
CA GLN A 44 -3.78 1.98 -21.78
C GLN A 44 -4.52 1.35 -20.60
N LEU A 45 -4.08 0.17 -20.13
CA LEU A 45 -4.78 -0.59 -19.10
C LEU A 45 -3.83 -1.58 -18.42
N ILE A 46 -3.95 -1.67 -17.12
CA ILE A 46 -3.36 -2.75 -16.32
C ILE A 46 -4.49 -3.68 -15.88
N THR A 47 -4.39 -4.96 -16.21
CA THR A 47 -5.35 -5.98 -15.77
C THR A 47 -4.70 -6.86 -14.71
N ILE A 48 -5.29 -6.92 -13.52
CA ILE A 48 -4.86 -7.79 -12.42
C ILE A 48 -5.82 -8.97 -12.34
N VAL A 49 -5.30 -10.18 -12.45
CA VAL A 49 -6.08 -11.41 -12.28
C VAL A 49 -5.96 -11.88 -10.83
N LEU A 50 -7.09 -11.98 -10.14
CA LEU A 50 -7.18 -12.50 -8.78
C LEU A 50 -7.81 -13.89 -8.77
N THR A 51 -7.41 -14.74 -7.85
CA THR A 51 -8.00 -16.08 -7.69
C THR A 51 -9.49 -16.02 -7.34
N ASN A 52 -9.90 -15.01 -6.57
CA ASN A 52 -11.29 -14.69 -6.22
C ASN A 52 -11.42 -13.22 -5.82
N GLY A 53 -12.61 -12.81 -5.40
CA GLY A 53 -12.93 -11.41 -5.06
C GLY A 53 -12.38 -10.91 -3.72
N GLY A 54 -11.68 -11.73 -2.95
CA GLY A 54 -11.14 -11.36 -1.63
C GLY A 54 -12.17 -11.43 -0.49
N ALA A 55 -11.72 -11.15 0.71
CA ALA A 55 -12.52 -11.17 1.94
C ALA A 55 -13.66 -10.14 1.89
N GLN A 56 -14.81 -10.51 2.45
CA GLN A 56 -16.00 -9.65 2.45
C GLN A 56 -16.20 -8.91 3.77
N ASP A 57 -15.29 -9.09 4.71
CA ASP A 57 -15.34 -8.47 6.04
C ASP A 57 -14.85 -7.01 5.99
N GLY A 58 -15.24 -6.23 7.00
CA GLY A 58 -14.87 -4.84 7.13
C GLY A 58 -15.85 -3.83 6.50
N THR A 59 -15.52 -2.56 6.63
CA THR A 59 -16.31 -1.44 6.08
C THR A 59 -16.02 -1.22 4.60
N ASP A 60 -16.89 -0.48 3.90
CA ASP A 60 -16.66 -0.12 2.50
C ASP A 60 -15.38 0.73 2.32
N ASP A 61 -15.07 1.59 3.28
CA ASP A 61 -13.83 2.38 3.24
C ASP A 61 -12.60 1.49 3.33
N TYR A 62 -12.64 0.48 4.18
CA TYR A 62 -11.57 -0.50 4.32
C TYR A 62 -11.34 -1.31 3.03
N ARG A 63 -12.42 -1.75 2.40
CA ARG A 63 -12.38 -2.43 1.10
C ARG A 63 -11.82 -1.55 -0.01
N ARG A 64 -12.19 -0.24 -0.01
CA ARG A 64 -11.62 0.75 -0.94
C ARG A 64 -10.12 0.91 -0.77
N LEU A 65 -9.62 0.93 0.47
CA LEU A 65 -8.18 0.95 0.75
C LEU A 65 -7.47 -0.26 0.16
N GLY A 66 -8.07 -1.46 0.24
CA GLY A 66 -7.54 -2.67 -0.40
C GLY A 66 -7.42 -2.53 -1.93
N ILE A 67 -8.46 -2.00 -2.58
CA ILE A 67 -8.40 -1.70 -4.02
C ILE A 67 -7.29 -0.69 -4.30
N GLN A 68 -7.21 0.38 -3.52
CA GLN A 68 -6.22 1.43 -3.71
C GLN A 68 -4.79 0.92 -3.52
N GLN A 69 -4.54 0.03 -2.59
CA GLN A 69 -3.23 -0.61 -2.45
C GLN A 69 -2.80 -1.32 -3.75
N LEU A 70 -3.70 -2.12 -4.32
CA LEU A 70 -3.42 -2.83 -5.58
C LEU A 70 -3.19 -1.85 -6.73
N VAL A 71 -4.02 -0.82 -6.84
CA VAL A 71 -3.92 0.21 -7.88
C VAL A 71 -2.59 0.96 -7.78
N TRP A 72 -2.23 1.47 -6.61
CA TRP A 72 -0.99 2.21 -6.40
C TRP A 72 0.23 1.35 -6.68
N THR A 73 0.25 0.11 -6.16
CA THR A 73 1.35 -0.83 -6.37
C THR A 73 1.53 -1.16 -7.85
N ALA A 74 0.42 -1.47 -8.55
CA ALA A 74 0.46 -1.81 -9.97
C ALA A 74 0.94 -0.65 -10.85
N GLN A 75 0.41 0.55 -10.63
CA GLN A 75 0.79 1.73 -11.38
C GLN A 75 2.24 2.15 -11.12
N ALA A 76 2.71 2.09 -9.87
CA ALA A 76 4.09 2.37 -9.51
C ALA A 76 5.06 1.38 -10.18
N ALA A 77 4.77 0.09 -10.08
CA ALA A 77 5.62 -0.96 -10.66
C ALA A 77 5.61 -0.97 -12.19
N ALA A 78 4.48 -0.61 -12.83
CA ALA A 78 4.40 -0.49 -14.29
C ALA A 78 5.25 0.67 -14.82
N GLY A 79 5.38 1.77 -14.06
CA GLY A 79 6.13 2.96 -14.47
C GLY A 79 5.48 3.74 -15.63
N LEU A 80 4.19 3.54 -15.85
CA LEU A 80 3.41 4.15 -16.95
C LEU A 80 2.54 5.34 -16.49
N GLY A 81 2.76 5.84 -15.28
CA GLY A 81 1.93 6.90 -14.71
C GLY A 81 0.56 6.40 -14.24
N ARG A 82 -0.48 7.19 -14.46
CA ARG A 82 -1.86 6.89 -14.04
C ARG A 82 -2.63 6.09 -15.10
N VAL A 83 -2.12 4.92 -15.46
CA VAL A 83 -2.85 4.00 -16.34
C VAL A 83 -3.92 3.29 -15.53
N PRO A 84 -5.21 3.30 -15.93
CA PRO A 84 -6.28 2.65 -15.19
C PRO A 84 -5.99 1.16 -14.92
N VAL A 85 -6.51 0.68 -13.81
CA VAL A 85 -6.40 -0.72 -13.39
C VAL A 85 -7.81 -1.34 -13.44
N THR A 86 -7.92 -2.54 -13.96
CA THR A 86 -9.12 -3.38 -13.87
C THR A 86 -8.76 -4.74 -13.28
N PHE A 87 -9.76 -5.44 -12.79
CA PHE A 87 -9.57 -6.75 -12.20
C PHE A 87 -10.36 -7.82 -12.96
N GLN A 88 -9.79 -9.01 -13.02
CA GLN A 88 -10.46 -10.22 -13.47
C GLN A 88 -10.38 -11.25 -12.34
N LEU A 89 -11.44 -12.03 -12.16
CA LEU A 89 -11.46 -13.11 -11.20
C LEU A 89 -11.37 -14.45 -11.95
N GLU A 90 -10.53 -15.36 -11.49
CA GLU A 90 -10.50 -16.72 -12.07
C GLU A 90 -11.84 -17.44 -11.91
N THR A 91 -12.63 -17.04 -10.92
CA THR A 91 -14.00 -17.52 -10.70
C THR A 91 -15.02 -16.98 -11.69
N GLY A 92 -14.63 -16.09 -12.60
CA GLY A 92 -15.48 -15.43 -13.58
C GLY A 92 -15.86 -14.00 -13.19
N ALA A 93 -16.96 -13.48 -13.75
CA ALA A 93 -17.46 -12.15 -13.41
C ALA A 93 -17.86 -12.07 -11.93
N GLY A 94 -17.50 -10.98 -11.26
CA GLY A 94 -17.78 -10.87 -9.83
C GLY A 94 -17.44 -9.51 -9.24
N LEU A 95 -17.53 -9.47 -7.91
CA LEU A 95 -17.28 -8.29 -7.11
C LEU A 95 -15.98 -8.47 -6.31
N LEU A 96 -15.17 -7.43 -6.28
CA LEU A 96 -14.08 -7.28 -5.32
C LEU A 96 -14.70 -7.04 -3.93
N PHE A 97 -14.24 -7.80 -2.95
CA PHE A 97 -14.67 -7.70 -1.55
C PHE A 97 -16.20 -7.75 -1.37
N GLY A 98 -16.89 -8.45 -2.29
CA GLY A 98 -18.34 -8.57 -2.29
C GLY A 98 -19.12 -7.28 -2.60
N ARG A 99 -18.45 -6.20 -3.03
CA ARG A 99 -19.08 -4.87 -3.17
C ARG A 99 -18.80 -4.14 -4.47
N PHE A 100 -17.57 -4.19 -4.98
CA PHE A 100 -17.12 -3.35 -6.09
C PHE A 100 -16.97 -4.20 -7.36
N PRO A 101 -17.53 -3.81 -8.52
CA PRO A 101 -17.37 -4.58 -9.74
C PRO A 101 -15.91 -4.76 -10.13
N ALA A 102 -15.46 -5.99 -10.31
CA ALA A 102 -14.07 -6.27 -10.69
C ALA A 102 -13.71 -5.67 -12.05
N SER A 103 -14.68 -5.61 -12.97
CA SER A 103 -14.50 -5.08 -14.32
C SER A 103 -14.45 -3.56 -14.44
N ASP A 104 -14.73 -2.83 -13.36
CA ASP A 104 -14.65 -1.38 -13.38
C ASP A 104 -13.18 -0.94 -13.57
N ARG A 105 -13.01 0.30 -14.00
CA ARG A 105 -11.72 0.94 -14.11
C ARG A 105 -11.43 1.72 -12.82
N TYR A 106 -10.36 1.35 -12.18
CA TYR A 106 -9.89 1.96 -10.94
C TYR A 106 -8.65 2.80 -11.21
N ASP A 107 -8.55 3.94 -10.56
CA ASP A 107 -7.39 4.81 -10.59
C ASP A 107 -7.09 5.33 -9.17
N ARG A 108 -5.91 5.90 -9.00
CA ARG A 108 -5.58 6.64 -7.77
C ARG A 108 -6.52 7.84 -7.64
N PRO A 109 -6.94 8.20 -6.43
CA PRO A 109 -7.72 9.41 -6.22
C PRO A 109 -6.93 10.65 -6.65
N ASP A 110 -7.61 11.74 -6.89
CA ASP A 110 -6.96 13.02 -7.12
C ASP A 110 -6.21 13.49 -5.88
N THR A 111 -5.28 14.42 -6.06
CA THR A 111 -4.37 14.88 -4.99
C THR A 111 -5.12 15.33 -3.73
N ALA A 112 -6.31 15.94 -3.89
CA ALA A 112 -7.13 16.39 -2.76
C ALA A 112 -7.63 15.23 -1.90
N ASP A 113 -7.93 14.08 -2.51
CA ASP A 113 -8.47 12.91 -1.83
C ASP A 113 -7.40 11.85 -1.52
N ALA A 114 -6.18 12.06 -1.98
CA ALA A 114 -5.08 11.10 -1.78
C ALA A 114 -4.78 10.87 -0.29
N ALA A 115 -4.92 11.90 0.54
CA ALA A 115 -4.70 11.81 1.98
C ALA A 115 -5.61 10.78 2.68
N ALA A 116 -6.76 10.45 2.10
CA ALA A 116 -7.68 9.46 2.66
C ALA A 116 -7.23 8.01 2.40
N VAL A 117 -6.31 7.78 1.47
CA VAL A 117 -5.87 6.44 1.05
C VAL A 117 -4.37 6.20 1.18
N ILE A 118 -3.60 7.23 1.54
CA ILE A 118 -2.16 7.12 1.78
C ILE A 118 -1.93 7.04 3.28
N ALA A 119 -1.05 6.15 3.73
CA ALA A 119 -0.65 6.09 5.13
C ALA A 119 -0.12 7.47 5.58
N PRO A 120 -0.57 7.98 6.74
CA PRO A 120 -0.15 9.30 7.19
C PRO A 120 1.34 9.38 7.54
N ILE A 121 1.97 8.24 7.81
CA ILE A 121 3.39 8.16 8.18
C ILE A 121 4.04 7.05 7.36
N TRP A 122 5.17 7.37 6.73
CA TRP A 122 6.03 6.44 6.00
C TRP A 122 7.44 6.47 6.58
N ILE A 123 8.04 5.29 6.76
CA ILE A 123 9.45 5.16 7.12
C ILE A 123 10.20 4.67 5.88
N ASP A 124 11.07 5.52 5.34
CA ASP A 124 11.90 5.18 4.18
C ASP A 124 13.25 4.58 4.61
N GLN A 125 13.74 5.00 5.78
CA GLN A 125 15.01 4.54 6.33
C GLN A 125 14.91 4.38 7.86
N PRO A 126 15.42 3.24 8.40
CA PRO A 126 15.85 2.05 7.69
C PRO A 126 14.69 1.39 6.95
N GLY A 127 14.97 0.75 5.80
CA GLY A 127 13.96 -0.03 5.08
C GLY A 127 13.48 -1.24 5.90
N THR A 128 12.34 -1.81 5.49
CA THR A 128 11.76 -3.00 6.13
C THR A 128 12.80 -4.12 6.21
N GLU A 129 12.89 -4.76 7.38
CA GLU A 129 13.85 -5.84 7.69
C GLU A 129 15.35 -5.45 7.57
N ALA A 130 15.65 -4.16 7.46
CA ALA A 130 17.04 -3.72 7.38
C ALA A 130 17.82 -4.07 8.64
N THR A 131 19.03 -4.60 8.46
CA THR A 131 19.96 -4.79 9.56
C THR A 131 20.79 -3.52 9.76
N VAL A 132 20.68 -2.91 10.94
CA VAL A 132 21.44 -1.72 11.31
C VAL A 132 22.50 -2.08 12.36
N ARG A 133 23.63 -1.36 12.33
CA ARG A 133 24.67 -1.54 13.36
C ARG A 133 24.18 -0.97 14.70
N ALA A 134 24.62 -1.58 15.79
CA ALA A 134 24.36 -1.05 17.13
C ALA A 134 24.93 0.38 17.26
N GLY A 135 24.17 1.28 17.90
CA GLY A 135 24.51 2.68 18.06
C GLY A 135 23.34 3.61 17.75
N VAL A 136 23.63 4.77 17.18
CA VAL A 136 22.61 5.72 16.74
C VAL A 136 21.99 5.24 15.45
N VAL A 137 20.66 5.13 15.42
CA VAL A 137 19.88 4.80 14.22
C VAL A 137 19.13 6.06 13.78
N HIS A 138 19.41 6.50 12.57
CA HIS A 138 18.64 7.60 11.96
C HIS A 138 17.42 7.04 11.24
N VAL A 139 16.25 7.54 11.62
CA VAL A 139 14.96 7.18 10.99
C VAL A 139 14.49 8.37 10.18
N LYS A 140 14.17 8.14 8.91
CA LYS A 140 13.69 9.17 7.98
C LYS A 140 12.47 8.69 7.24
N GLY A 141 11.62 9.64 6.86
CA GLY A 141 10.45 9.33 6.09
C GLY A 141 9.61 10.55 5.76
N LEU A 142 8.36 10.29 5.42
CA LEU A 142 7.35 11.30 5.14
C LEU A 142 6.22 11.19 6.16
N ALA A 143 5.68 12.31 6.59
CA ALA A 143 4.54 12.33 7.48
C ALA A 143 3.56 13.45 7.16
N ALA A 144 2.25 13.14 7.28
CA ALA A 144 1.16 14.10 7.33
C ALA A 144 0.53 14.04 8.72
N ALA A 145 1.11 14.74 9.68
CA ALA A 145 0.67 14.78 11.06
C ALA A 145 0.15 16.17 11.43
N PRO A 146 -0.84 16.28 12.33
CA PRO A 146 -1.27 17.58 12.84
C PRO A 146 -0.08 18.35 13.39
N GLU A 147 0.07 19.61 12.96
CA GLU A 147 1.19 20.49 13.34
C GLU A 147 2.60 19.89 13.07
N GLY A 148 2.68 18.82 12.27
CA GLY A 148 3.93 18.10 11.97
C GLY A 148 4.49 17.27 13.12
N THR A 149 3.80 17.17 14.25
CA THR A 149 4.32 16.48 15.44
C THR A 149 4.13 14.97 15.33
N LEU A 150 5.23 14.24 15.49
CA LEU A 150 5.29 12.78 15.49
C LEU A 150 5.75 12.27 16.85
N VAL A 151 5.07 11.26 17.36
CA VAL A 151 5.50 10.51 18.55
C VAL A 151 6.01 9.15 18.09
N TRP A 152 7.14 8.72 18.58
CA TRP A 152 7.73 7.44 18.28
C TRP A 152 8.02 6.61 19.51
N SER A 153 7.99 5.31 19.36
CA SER A 153 8.40 4.36 20.39
C SER A 153 9.20 3.22 19.76
N LEU A 154 10.22 2.76 20.46
CA LEU A 154 11.03 1.62 20.09
C LEU A 154 10.73 0.46 21.03
N HIS A 155 10.40 -0.69 20.46
CA HIS A 155 10.10 -1.91 21.23
C HIS A 155 11.12 -3.01 20.90
N ARG A 156 11.32 -3.93 21.82
CA ARG A 156 12.13 -5.13 21.60
C ARG A 156 11.17 -6.30 21.27
N GLY A 157 11.17 -6.72 19.99
CA GLY A 157 10.21 -7.72 19.54
C GLY A 157 8.78 -7.28 19.80
N ASP A 158 7.92 -8.19 20.18
CA ASP A 158 6.52 -7.93 20.49
C ASP A 158 6.28 -7.42 21.92
N GLY A 159 7.32 -6.88 22.56
CA GLY A 159 7.26 -6.39 23.94
C GLY A 159 6.27 -5.22 24.08
N ALA A 160 5.39 -5.30 25.08
CA ALA A 160 4.38 -4.27 25.33
C ALA A 160 4.97 -2.94 25.81
N ALA A 161 6.12 -2.96 26.50
CA ALA A 161 6.77 -1.75 27.02
C ALA A 161 7.83 -1.23 26.03
N PRO A 162 7.84 0.08 25.72
CA PRO A 162 8.88 0.66 24.89
C PRO A 162 10.23 0.67 25.62
N VAL A 163 11.31 0.38 24.92
CA VAL A 163 12.69 0.54 25.43
C VAL A 163 13.18 1.98 25.26
N ALA A 164 12.59 2.73 24.36
CA ALA A 164 12.79 4.16 24.17
C ALA A 164 11.56 4.79 23.53
N GLN A 165 11.36 6.07 23.77
CA GLN A 165 10.29 6.86 23.15
C GLN A 165 10.67 8.33 23.08
N GLY A 166 10.03 9.06 22.19
CA GLY A 166 10.26 10.49 22.03
C GLY A 166 9.32 11.10 21.00
N SER A 167 9.64 12.33 20.61
CA SER A 167 8.93 13.04 19.56
C SER A 167 9.92 13.68 18.58
N THR A 168 9.45 13.88 17.34
CA THR A 168 10.14 14.65 16.31
C THR A 168 9.11 15.46 15.54
N GLN A 169 9.58 16.33 14.64
CA GLN A 169 8.71 17.13 13.79
C GLN A 169 9.02 16.89 12.32
N ALA A 170 7.97 16.79 11.52
CA ALA A 170 8.06 16.90 10.08
C ALA A 170 8.19 18.39 9.68
N GLU A 171 8.75 18.65 8.51
CA GLU A 171 8.99 20.00 8.00
C GLU A 171 7.69 20.79 7.76
N ALA A 172 6.55 20.12 7.65
CA ALA A 172 5.23 20.74 7.54
C ALA A 172 4.16 19.86 8.20
N GLY A 173 3.04 20.46 8.56
CA GLY A 173 1.88 19.75 9.08
C GLY A 173 0.90 19.27 8.03
N ALA A 174 -0.02 18.38 8.44
CA ALA A 174 -1.12 17.90 7.60
C ALA A 174 -1.90 19.08 6.93
N PRO A 175 -2.47 18.88 5.73
CA PRO A 175 -2.63 17.59 5.03
C PRO A 175 -1.44 17.19 4.14
N ALA A 176 -0.43 18.02 3.98
CA ALA A 176 0.74 17.71 3.17
C ALA A 176 1.62 16.66 3.86
N GLN A 177 2.16 15.71 3.08
CA GLN A 177 3.25 14.88 3.54
C GLN A 177 4.55 15.66 3.46
N ALA A 178 5.29 15.71 4.57
CA ALA A 178 6.55 16.41 4.67
C ALA A 178 7.63 15.48 5.25
N PRO A 179 8.91 15.72 4.89
CA PRO A 179 10.03 14.95 5.43
C PRO A 179 10.17 15.10 6.94
N TYR A 180 10.65 14.05 7.60
CA TYR A 180 11.13 14.07 8.97
C TYR A 180 12.41 13.24 9.12
N ALA A 181 13.22 13.53 10.15
CA ALA A 181 14.40 12.77 10.51
C ALA A 181 14.67 12.81 12.03
#